data_d1482d061b23860119f43c85fb63215b
#
_entry.id   d1482d061b23860119f43c85fb63215b
#
_cell.length_a   1.000
_cell.length_b   1.000
_cell.length_c   1.000
_cell.angle_alpha   90.00
_cell.angle_beta   90.00
_cell.angle_gamma   90.00
#
_symmetry.space_group_name_H-M   'P 1'
#
loop_
_entity.id
_entity.type
_entity.pdbx_description
1 polymer ?
#
loop_
_entity_poly.entity_id
_entity_poly.type
_entity_poly.pdbx_seq_one_letter_code
_entity_poly.pdbx_strand_id
1 'polypeptide(L)'
;MAIEKSADHSTVETVHADSADVAADPRAKSALVSDNVFEHQQTVRQVIFGHPVLIWWSFFFSVSAIGWGFDAQVNGAVLSIPSFRRDFGEQYDGGFVVPAPWLSAFNSISSVGQFFGGFLCSTIADRVGRRLALAVGVAITCGGIFGELFSTARAAFLISKLILGVGLGFYLTIGPLYSSEASYVQYHDLRIMSLTRSQQVSPVVLRGITTAGVNLGIVIGQLLSNAAIRGFGERGDKWAYRGPFAIQFFFVAFLAIGLPFSIESPWYLVRRNKIDEARTALQRLYGADTNIETKLVAIQMTVAQDLAAKESKWSDAVRGTNRVRTLISCGVFVCQHLVGIIFVLGFSSYFFQLAGLPTERSFDLGVGVTACGVVGTIISWTIVNRLGRRIIFNSGMAILSTINLLIGILDVVPTRGASWTQAALTVVWAFFYQVSIGAVAFVLLGETSSPSLRAKTTAVATATQAVFGIVMNIVLPYMVNPDEGNMQGKVGFVFGGLGVIATVLCYLYIPDLKGRTFEEIDLMFDIRVPPRKMGGYVIEH
;
A
#
# COMPACT_ATOMS: atom_id res chain seq x y z
N MET A 1 15.92 12.48 30.64
CA MET A 1 16.37 12.86 29.27
C MET A 1 17.87 12.66 29.01
N ALA A 2 18.77 12.89 29.96
CA ALA A 2 20.21 12.62 29.79
C ALA A 2 20.59 11.15 30.06
N ILE A 3 19.92 10.46 30.96
CA ILE A 3 20.15 9.05 31.32
C ILE A 3 19.65 8.11 30.19
N GLU A 4 18.58 8.47 29.47
CA GLU A 4 18.03 7.69 28.35
C GLU A 4 18.93 7.76 27.10
N LYS A 5 19.66 8.87 26.87
CA LYS A 5 20.64 9.00 25.78
C LYS A 5 21.92 8.21 26.02
N SER A 6 22.33 8.02 27.29
CA SER A 6 23.51 7.25 27.65
C SER A 6 23.28 5.74 27.49
N ALA A 7 22.08 5.22 27.80
CA ALA A 7 21.73 3.82 27.63
C ALA A 7 21.60 3.42 26.14
N ASP A 8 21.17 4.34 25.28
CA ASP A 8 21.03 4.10 23.83
C ASP A 8 22.42 4.05 23.13
N HIS A 9 23.40 4.82 23.59
CA HIS A 9 24.76 4.81 23.04
C HIS A 9 25.55 3.54 23.45
N SER A 10 25.43 3.07 24.69
CA SER A 10 26.14 1.88 25.15
C SER A 10 25.59 0.58 24.54
N THR A 11 24.27 0.51 24.29
CA THR A 11 23.64 -0.62 23.57
C THR A 11 24.03 -0.65 22.10
N VAL A 12 24.23 0.49 21.46
CA VAL A 12 24.68 0.58 20.05
C VAL A 12 26.14 0.13 19.94
N GLU A 13 27.02 0.52 20.86
CA GLU A 13 28.43 0.11 20.85
C GLU A 13 28.62 -1.40 21.09
N THR A 14 27.84 -2.01 21.99
CA THR A 14 27.90 -3.46 22.23
C THR A 14 27.38 -4.27 21.04
N VAL A 15 26.31 -3.85 20.39
CA VAL A 15 25.80 -4.49 19.16
C VAL A 15 26.82 -4.37 18.00
N HIS A 16 27.54 -3.23 17.90
CA HIS A 16 28.59 -3.04 16.92
C HIS A 16 29.81 -3.93 17.17
N ALA A 17 30.24 -4.13 18.42
CA ALA A 17 31.39 -4.97 18.76
C ALA A 17 31.08 -6.45 18.50
N ASP A 18 29.95 -6.98 18.97
CA ASP A 18 29.53 -8.36 18.75
C ASP A 18 29.26 -8.68 17.27
N SER A 19 28.70 -7.74 16.52
CA SER A 19 28.41 -7.93 15.09
C SER A 19 29.67 -7.86 14.21
N ALA A 20 30.67 -7.07 14.61
CA ALA A 20 31.95 -6.99 13.89
C ALA A 20 32.77 -8.26 14.06
N ASP A 21 32.79 -8.87 15.25
CA ASP A 21 33.49 -10.12 15.51
C ASP A 21 32.84 -11.31 14.78
N VAL A 22 31.50 -11.38 14.76
CA VAL A 22 30.77 -12.41 14.01
C VAL A 22 30.91 -12.22 12.50
N ALA A 23 30.98 -10.99 12.02
CA ALA A 23 31.23 -10.69 10.59
C ALA A 23 32.66 -11.05 10.14
N ALA A 24 33.62 -11.14 11.05
CA ALA A 24 35.01 -11.54 10.78
C ALA A 24 35.20 -13.05 10.70
N ASP A 25 34.26 -13.86 11.22
CA ASP A 25 34.41 -15.33 11.22
C ASP A 25 34.20 -15.91 9.80
N PRO A 26 35.23 -16.57 9.23
CA PRO A 26 35.14 -17.20 7.89
C PRO A 26 34.10 -18.33 7.83
N ARG A 27 33.83 -19.01 8.97
CA ARG A 27 32.85 -20.10 9.04
C ARG A 27 31.42 -19.57 8.99
N ALA A 28 31.16 -18.46 9.66
CA ALA A 28 29.88 -17.76 9.54
C ALA A 28 29.62 -17.31 8.11
N LYS A 29 30.63 -16.75 7.43
CA LYS A 29 30.53 -16.35 6.00
C LYS A 29 30.26 -17.53 5.06
N SER A 30 30.93 -18.67 5.23
CA SER A 30 30.71 -19.84 4.38
C SER A 30 29.33 -20.46 4.60
N ALA A 31 28.85 -20.52 5.84
CA ALA A 31 27.50 -20.98 6.18
C ALA A 31 26.43 -20.06 5.59
N LEU A 32 26.65 -18.74 5.63
CA LEU A 32 25.79 -17.72 5.00
C LEU A 32 25.68 -17.91 3.48
N VAL A 33 26.78 -18.19 2.80
CA VAL A 33 26.80 -18.43 1.35
C VAL A 33 26.04 -19.71 0.98
N SER A 34 26.23 -20.79 1.74
CA SER A 34 25.54 -22.07 1.47
C SER A 34 24.04 -21.99 1.68
N ASP A 35 23.58 -21.29 2.73
CA ASP A 35 22.17 -21.10 3.03
C ASP A 35 21.48 -20.21 1.97
N ASN A 36 22.18 -19.18 1.47
CA ASN A 36 21.72 -18.35 0.36
C ASN A 36 21.52 -19.16 -0.93
N VAL A 37 22.47 -19.99 -1.30
CA VAL A 37 22.36 -20.83 -2.50
C VAL A 37 21.18 -21.80 -2.37
N PHE A 38 20.94 -22.34 -1.21
CA PHE A 38 19.81 -23.23 -0.94
C PHE A 38 18.45 -22.51 -1.02
N GLU A 39 18.33 -21.33 -0.41
CA GLU A 39 17.10 -20.51 -0.47
C GLU A 39 16.79 -20.02 -1.90
N HIS A 40 17.83 -19.75 -2.72
CA HIS A 40 17.66 -19.36 -4.12
C HIS A 40 17.10 -20.46 -5.03
N GLN A 41 17.28 -21.72 -4.65
CA GLN A 41 16.76 -22.86 -5.41
C GLN A 41 15.33 -23.26 -5.04
N GLN A 42 14.79 -22.71 -3.94
CA GLN A 42 13.44 -23.03 -3.49
C GLN A 42 12.36 -22.41 -4.39
N THR A 43 11.43 -23.21 -4.83
CA THR A 43 10.24 -22.73 -5.53
C THR A 43 9.24 -22.15 -4.52
N VAL A 44 8.38 -21.19 -4.98
CA VAL A 44 7.28 -20.61 -4.17
C VAL A 44 6.48 -21.69 -3.43
N ARG A 45 6.22 -22.81 -4.11
CA ARG A 45 5.45 -23.93 -3.56
C ARG A 45 6.18 -24.59 -2.39
N GLN A 46 7.47 -24.81 -2.51
CA GLN A 46 8.29 -25.40 -1.43
C GLN A 46 8.34 -24.50 -0.20
N VAL A 47 8.43 -23.20 -0.37
CA VAL A 47 8.44 -22.23 0.74
C VAL A 47 7.09 -22.18 1.45
N ILE A 48 5.98 -22.14 0.70
CA ILE A 48 4.62 -22.12 1.27
C ILE A 48 4.36 -23.38 2.10
N PHE A 49 4.72 -24.55 1.60
CA PHE A 49 4.51 -25.82 2.30
C PHE A 49 5.58 -26.12 3.35
N GLY A 50 6.79 -25.57 3.21
CA GLY A 50 7.89 -25.76 4.13
C GLY A 50 7.76 -24.94 5.44
N HIS A 51 7.13 -23.76 5.38
CA HIS A 51 7.03 -22.85 6.52
C HIS A 51 5.57 -22.37 6.77
N PRO A 52 4.65 -23.28 7.13
CA PRO A 52 3.23 -22.93 7.25
C PRO A 52 2.96 -21.92 8.37
N VAL A 53 3.72 -21.95 9.47
CA VAL A 53 3.58 -21.00 10.59
C VAL A 53 3.96 -19.59 10.18
N LEU A 54 5.04 -19.42 9.41
CA LEU A 54 5.46 -18.14 8.85
C LEU A 54 4.39 -17.55 7.93
N ILE A 55 3.85 -18.38 7.03
CA ILE A 55 2.79 -17.97 6.11
C ILE A 55 1.53 -17.57 6.86
N TRP A 56 1.14 -18.35 7.89
CA TRP A 56 -0.02 -18.06 8.72
C TRP A 56 0.09 -16.70 9.41
N TRP A 57 1.23 -16.40 10.06
CA TRP A 57 1.40 -15.11 10.73
C TRP A 57 1.55 -13.96 9.75
N SER A 58 2.19 -14.16 8.61
CA SER A 58 2.21 -13.15 7.54
C SER A 58 0.80 -12.84 7.02
N PHE A 59 -0.03 -13.87 6.84
CA PHE A 59 -1.44 -13.71 6.49
C PHE A 59 -2.22 -13.00 7.60
N PHE A 60 -2.04 -13.40 8.87
CA PHE A 60 -2.71 -12.78 10.01
C PHE A 60 -2.47 -11.27 10.06
N PHE A 61 -1.22 -10.84 9.97
CA PHE A 61 -0.90 -9.41 9.95
C PHE A 61 -1.40 -8.72 8.66
N SER A 62 -1.49 -9.42 7.55
CA SER A 62 -2.05 -8.89 6.30
C SER A 62 -3.56 -8.69 6.36
N VAL A 63 -4.29 -9.33 7.30
CA VAL A 63 -5.72 -9.04 7.53
C VAL A 63 -5.94 -7.58 7.93
N SER A 64 -4.98 -6.92 8.57
CA SER A 64 -5.04 -5.48 8.82
C SER A 64 -5.16 -4.67 7.50
N ALA A 65 -4.48 -5.10 6.44
CA ALA A 65 -4.59 -4.49 5.12
C ALA A 65 -5.96 -4.72 4.47
N ILE A 66 -6.59 -5.89 4.72
CA ILE A 66 -7.98 -6.15 4.29
C ILE A 66 -8.93 -5.19 5.00
N GLY A 67 -8.79 -5.01 6.33
CA GLY A 67 -9.58 -4.08 7.12
C GLY A 67 -9.42 -2.63 6.65
N TRP A 68 -8.19 -2.22 6.32
CA TRP A 68 -7.92 -0.90 5.73
C TRP A 68 -8.58 -0.73 4.36
N GLY A 69 -8.46 -1.72 3.47
CA GLY A 69 -9.08 -1.70 2.14
C GLY A 69 -10.60 -1.65 2.21
N PHE A 70 -11.20 -2.33 3.18
CA PHE A 70 -12.63 -2.31 3.46
C PHE A 70 -13.11 -0.90 3.82
N ASP A 71 -12.45 -0.23 4.79
CA ASP A 71 -12.84 1.12 5.20
C ASP A 71 -12.62 2.14 4.07
N ALA A 72 -11.48 2.08 3.39
CA ALA A 72 -11.19 2.98 2.27
C ALA A 72 -12.29 2.96 1.20
N GLN A 73 -12.88 1.78 0.95
CA GLN A 73 -13.97 1.60 -0.02
C GLN A 73 -15.33 2.03 0.54
N VAL A 74 -15.64 1.67 1.81
CA VAL A 74 -16.95 1.96 2.39
C VAL A 74 -17.22 3.46 2.49
N ASN A 75 -16.18 4.28 2.68
CA ASN A 75 -16.29 5.73 2.79
C ASN A 75 -16.93 6.39 1.55
N GLY A 76 -16.48 6.01 0.37
CA GLY A 76 -17.07 6.52 -0.87
C GLY A 76 -18.38 5.83 -1.25
N ALA A 77 -18.44 4.52 -1.05
CA ALA A 77 -19.57 3.73 -1.49
C ALA A 77 -20.83 3.90 -0.61
N VAL A 78 -20.69 4.25 0.68
CA VAL A 78 -21.84 4.55 1.57
C VAL A 78 -22.68 5.74 1.09
N LEU A 79 -22.10 6.66 0.32
CA LEU A 79 -22.80 7.80 -0.27
C LEU A 79 -23.88 7.39 -1.29
N SER A 80 -23.74 6.21 -1.86
CA SER A 80 -24.73 5.63 -2.76
C SER A 80 -25.97 5.09 -2.03
N ILE A 81 -25.93 4.96 -0.68
CA ILE A 81 -27.03 4.42 0.14
C ILE A 81 -28.07 5.51 0.39
N PRO A 82 -29.33 5.35 -0.05
CA PRO A 82 -30.37 6.37 0.12
C PRO A 82 -30.66 6.75 1.58
N SER A 83 -30.66 5.77 2.50
CA SER A 83 -30.89 6.02 3.93
C SER A 83 -29.77 6.83 4.57
N PHE A 84 -28.51 6.67 4.14
CA PHE A 84 -27.39 7.50 4.60
C PHE A 84 -27.57 8.95 4.16
N ARG A 85 -27.94 9.17 2.90
CA ARG A 85 -28.21 10.51 2.37
C ARG A 85 -29.39 11.18 3.05
N ARG A 86 -30.43 10.42 3.43
CA ARG A 86 -31.56 10.94 4.19
C ARG A 86 -31.17 11.38 5.61
N ASP A 87 -30.33 10.59 6.29
CA ASP A 87 -29.98 10.85 7.70
C ASP A 87 -28.88 11.92 7.85
N PHE A 88 -27.95 12.00 6.89
CA PHE A 88 -26.80 12.92 6.92
C PHE A 88 -26.83 14.00 5.81
N GLY A 89 -27.81 13.97 4.91
CA GLY A 89 -27.96 14.92 3.82
C GLY A 89 -28.94 16.04 4.12
N GLU A 90 -29.15 16.87 3.11
CA GLU A 90 -30.12 17.94 3.03
C GLU A 90 -31.04 17.71 1.83
N GLN A 91 -32.23 18.29 1.87
CA GLN A 91 -33.16 18.17 0.76
C GLN A 91 -32.70 19.05 -0.41
N TYR A 92 -32.52 18.45 -1.58
CA TYR A 92 -32.08 19.13 -2.79
C TYR A 92 -32.80 18.53 -4.00
N ASP A 93 -33.47 19.35 -4.79
CA ASP A 93 -34.17 18.98 -6.04
C ASP A 93 -35.03 17.69 -5.95
N GLY A 94 -35.83 17.60 -4.88
CA GLY A 94 -36.74 16.47 -4.65
C GLY A 94 -36.08 15.19 -4.11
N GLY A 95 -34.80 15.20 -3.79
CA GLY A 95 -34.04 14.11 -3.19
C GLY A 95 -33.24 14.55 -1.96
N PHE A 96 -32.41 13.65 -1.44
CA PHE A 96 -31.47 13.95 -0.36
C PHE A 96 -30.03 13.84 -0.88
N VAL A 97 -29.25 14.91 -0.67
CA VAL A 97 -27.85 15.00 -1.04
C VAL A 97 -27.04 15.41 0.18
N VAL A 98 -25.91 14.75 0.43
CA VAL A 98 -24.96 15.21 1.45
C VAL A 98 -24.16 16.36 0.85
N PRO A 99 -24.15 17.57 1.47
CA PRO A 99 -23.44 18.72 0.90
C PRO A 99 -21.96 18.43 0.65
N ALA A 100 -21.42 18.93 -0.47
CA ALA A 100 -20.04 18.70 -0.88
C ALA A 100 -18.98 19.02 0.19
N PRO A 101 -19.11 20.10 1.01
CA PRO A 101 -18.18 20.36 2.12
C PRO A 101 -18.12 19.21 3.14
N TRP A 102 -19.28 18.62 3.50
CA TRP A 102 -19.33 17.50 4.42
C TRP A 102 -18.78 16.21 3.82
N LEU A 103 -19.04 15.95 2.52
CA LEU A 103 -18.43 14.82 1.81
C LEU A 103 -16.90 14.90 1.80
N SER A 104 -16.39 16.07 1.45
CA SER A 104 -14.95 16.36 1.46
C SER A 104 -14.37 16.20 2.86
N ALA A 105 -15.07 16.67 3.89
CA ALA A 105 -14.65 16.54 5.28
C ALA A 105 -14.59 15.06 5.71
N PHE A 106 -15.64 14.26 5.45
CA PHE A 106 -15.68 12.83 5.83
C PHE A 106 -14.56 12.01 5.18
N ASN A 107 -14.29 12.23 3.89
CA ASN A 107 -13.24 11.50 3.18
C ASN A 107 -11.83 11.97 3.57
N SER A 108 -11.63 13.29 3.72
CA SER A 108 -10.32 13.85 4.02
C SER A 108 -9.89 13.60 5.46
N ILE A 109 -10.82 13.66 6.43
CA ILE A 109 -10.49 13.52 7.86
C ILE A 109 -9.95 12.12 8.20
N SER A 110 -10.46 11.07 7.54
CA SER A 110 -9.93 9.72 7.68
C SER A 110 -8.48 9.66 7.19
N SER A 111 -8.16 10.28 6.05
CA SER A 111 -6.79 10.34 5.51
C SER A 111 -5.84 11.13 6.43
N VAL A 112 -6.32 12.23 7.02
CA VAL A 112 -5.57 12.99 8.03
C VAL A 112 -5.31 12.11 9.27
N GLY A 113 -6.33 11.39 9.75
CA GLY A 113 -6.18 10.42 10.83
C GLY A 113 -5.12 9.36 10.52
N GLN A 114 -5.17 8.77 9.33
CA GLN A 114 -4.20 7.76 8.87
C GLN A 114 -2.76 8.30 8.85
N PHE A 115 -2.57 9.53 8.41
CA PHE A 115 -1.26 10.19 8.41
C PHE A 115 -0.68 10.26 9.82
N PHE A 116 -1.41 10.82 10.78
CA PHE A 116 -0.95 10.90 12.17
C PHE A 116 -0.84 9.51 12.82
N GLY A 117 -1.77 8.61 12.51
CA GLY A 117 -1.76 7.22 12.98
C GLY A 117 -0.53 6.44 12.52
N GLY A 118 -0.08 6.64 11.29
CA GLY A 118 1.14 6.02 10.76
C GLY A 118 2.41 6.46 11.50
N PHE A 119 2.54 7.77 11.78
CA PHE A 119 3.66 8.28 12.60
C PHE A 119 3.63 7.78 14.04
N LEU A 120 2.45 7.82 14.65
CA LEU A 120 2.25 7.32 16.01
C LEU A 120 2.57 5.82 16.09
N CYS A 121 2.10 5.05 15.11
CA CYS A 121 2.37 3.64 14.98
C CYS A 121 3.86 3.34 14.87
N SER A 122 4.59 4.04 13.99
CA SER A 122 6.03 3.86 13.83
C SER A 122 6.77 4.08 15.14
N THR A 123 6.45 5.17 15.86
CA THR A 123 7.05 5.50 17.15
C THR A 123 6.75 4.45 18.22
N ILE A 124 5.51 3.96 18.29
CA ILE A 124 5.10 2.94 19.26
C ILE A 124 5.71 1.60 18.88
N ALA A 125 5.68 1.20 17.61
CA ALA A 125 6.21 -0.07 17.14
C ALA A 125 7.73 -0.21 17.40
N ASP A 126 8.47 0.88 17.31
CA ASP A 126 9.90 0.88 17.63
C ASP A 126 10.18 0.81 19.13
N ARG A 127 9.26 1.28 19.99
CA ARG A 127 9.42 1.25 21.46
C ARG A 127 8.92 -0.05 22.11
N VAL A 128 7.73 -0.50 21.74
CA VAL A 128 7.04 -1.62 22.44
C VAL A 128 6.86 -2.87 21.60
N GLY A 129 7.25 -2.85 20.33
CA GLY A 129 7.14 -3.99 19.41
C GLY A 129 5.92 -3.93 18.50
N ARG A 130 5.94 -4.80 17.50
CA ARG A 130 4.94 -4.81 16.43
C ARG A 130 3.60 -5.33 16.91
N ARG A 131 3.62 -6.32 17.78
CA ARG A 131 2.45 -6.95 18.40
C ARG A 131 1.64 -5.96 19.23
N LEU A 132 2.27 -5.25 20.17
CA LEU A 132 1.61 -4.27 21.03
C LEU A 132 1.17 -3.03 20.24
N ALA A 133 1.96 -2.60 19.26
CA ALA A 133 1.54 -1.51 18.36
C ALA A 133 0.26 -1.85 17.60
N LEU A 134 0.13 -3.08 17.07
CA LEU A 134 -1.10 -3.52 16.43
C LEU A 134 -2.27 -3.58 17.41
N ALA A 135 -2.04 -4.03 18.68
CA ALA A 135 -3.08 -4.04 19.72
C ALA A 135 -3.65 -2.63 19.98
N VAL A 136 -2.78 -1.62 20.07
CA VAL A 136 -3.20 -0.21 20.20
C VAL A 136 -4.01 0.22 18.98
N GLY A 137 -3.56 -0.10 17.76
CA GLY A 137 -4.30 0.18 16.53
C GLY A 137 -5.69 -0.46 16.51
N VAL A 138 -5.80 -1.74 16.90
CA VAL A 138 -7.06 -2.48 17.02
C VAL A 138 -8.02 -1.81 18.01
N ALA A 139 -7.53 -1.38 19.18
CA ALA A 139 -8.35 -0.69 20.19
C ALA A 139 -8.88 0.66 19.68
N ILE A 140 -8.03 1.45 19.02
CA ILE A 140 -8.43 2.75 18.43
C ILE A 140 -9.46 2.53 17.30
N THR A 141 -9.21 1.57 16.41
CA THR A 141 -10.12 1.21 15.32
C THR A 141 -11.47 0.78 15.86
N CYS A 142 -11.48 -0.05 16.89
CA CYS A 142 -12.72 -0.47 17.58
C CYS A 142 -13.54 0.73 18.07
N GLY A 143 -12.89 1.66 18.76
CA GLY A 143 -13.53 2.91 19.21
C GLY A 143 -14.08 3.76 18.07
N GLY A 144 -13.35 3.88 16.98
CA GLY A 144 -13.79 4.61 15.78
C GLY A 144 -15.04 3.99 15.15
N ILE A 145 -15.06 2.66 14.96
CA ILE A 145 -16.22 1.94 14.40
C ILE A 145 -17.44 2.08 15.30
N PHE A 146 -17.29 1.98 16.63
CA PHE A 146 -18.38 2.25 17.56
C PHE A 146 -18.95 3.67 17.37
N GLY A 147 -18.07 4.64 17.25
CA GLY A 147 -18.47 6.02 17.01
C GLY A 147 -19.25 6.18 15.70
N GLU A 148 -18.81 5.57 14.59
CA GLU A 148 -19.53 5.60 13.31
C GLU A 148 -20.90 4.93 13.38
N LEU A 149 -20.97 3.78 14.03
CA LEU A 149 -22.20 2.99 14.13
C LEU A 149 -23.31 3.72 14.89
N PHE A 150 -22.95 4.43 15.95
CA PHE A 150 -23.92 5.10 16.83
C PHE A 150 -24.07 6.60 16.58
N SER A 151 -23.27 7.19 15.70
CA SER A 151 -23.38 8.60 15.36
C SER A 151 -24.74 8.93 14.72
N THR A 152 -25.33 10.04 15.16
CA THR A 152 -26.57 10.60 14.63
C THR A 152 -26.39 12.00 14.07
N ALA A 153 -25.28 12.66 14.41
CA ALA A 153 -24.92 14.00 13.95
C ALA A 153 -23.68 13.95 13.03
N ARG A 154 -23.65 14.82 12.02
CA ARG A 154 -22.51 14.94 11.08
C ARG A 154 -21.18 15.15 11.79
N ALA A 155 -21.14 16.02 12.82
CA ALA A 155 -19.94 16.30 13.59
C ALA A 155 -19.45 15.06 14.38
N ALA A 156 -20.37 14.30 14.99
CA ALA A 156 -20.03 13.07 15.70
C ALA A 156 -19.47 12.02 14.74
N PHE A 157 -20.06 11.87 13.55
CA PHE A 157 -19.57 10.99 12.50
C PHE A 157 -18.18 11.40 12.03
N LEU A 158 -17.91 12.71 11.85
CA LEU A 158 -16.61 13.25 11.46
C LEU A 158 -15.52 12.91 12.49
N ILE A 159 -15.81 13.11 13.79
CA ILE A 159 -14.86 12.78 14.87
C ILE A 159 -14.59 11.28 14.90
N SER A 160 -15.62 10.46 14.72
CA SER A 160 -15.48 9.00 14.66
C SER A 160 -14.60 8.56 13.49
N LYS A 161 -14.74 9.20 12.32
CA LYS A 161 -13.88 9.02 11.15
C LYS A 161 -12.42 9.38 11.41
N LEU A 162 -12.17 10.45 12.16
CA LEU A 162 -10.80 10.83 12.55
C LEU A 162 -10.18 9.74 13.44
N ILE A 163 -10.90 9.29 14.47
CA ILE A 163 -10.42 8.24 15.39
C ILE A 163 -10.16 6.95 14.63
N LEU A 164 -11.11 6.54 13.79
CA LEU A 164 -10.96 5.36 12.93
C LEU A 164 -9.75 5.50 12.00
N GLY A 165 -9.58 6.66 11.37
CA GLY A 165 -8.44 6.96 10.52
C GLY A 165 -7.10 6.77 11.24
N VAL A 166 -6.96 7.22 12.49
CA VAL A 166 -5.76 6.99 13.30
C VAL A 166 -5.50 5.48 13.45
N GLY A 167 -6.51 4.68 13.81
CA GLY A 167 -6.38 3.22 13.91
C GLY A 167 -5.98 2.54 12.59
N LEU A 168 -6.55 3.00 11.48
CA LEU A 168 -6.21 2.51 10.13
C LEU A 168 -4.78 2.87 9.71
N GLY A 169 -4.22 3.97 10.22
CA GLY A 169 -2.79 4.29 10.07
C GLY A 169 -1.89 3.22 10.67
N PHE A 170 -2.29 2.61 11.80
CA PHE A 170 -1.59 1.45 12.37
C PHE A 170 -1.70 0.23 11.46
N TYR A 171 -2.87 -0.05 10.90
CA TYR A 171 -3.10 -1.20 10.01
C TYR A 171 -2.24 -1.11 8.75
N LEU A 172 -2.20 0.07 8.13
CA LEU A 172 -1.41 0.30 6.92
C LEU A 172 0.09 0.20 7.16
N THR A 173 0.55 0.51 8.38
CA THR A 173 1.97 0.50 8.75
C THR A 173 2.43 -0.89 9.21
N ILE A 174 1.71 -1.53 10.14
CA ILE A 174 2.15 -2.79 10.78
C ILE A 174 2.03 -3.98 9.85
N GLY A 175 0.97 -4.07 9.04
CA GLY A 175 0.76 -5.21 8.14
C GLY A 175 1.94 -5.44 7.18
N PRO A 176 2.30 -4.45 6.33
CA PRO A 176 3.46 -4.55 5.46
C PRO A 176 4.79 -4.67 6.20
N LEU A 177 4.95 -3.97 7.34
CA LEU A 177 6.18 -3.98 8.13
C LEU A 177 6.45 -5.39 8.67
N TYR A 178 5.48 -6.01 9.35
CA TYR A 178 5.65 -7.35 9.89
C TYR A 178 5.85 -8.38 8.76
N SER A 179 5.08 -8.31 7.70
CA SER A 179 5.19 -9.21 6.55
C SER A 179 6.57 -9.11 5.89
N SER A 180 7.13 -7.91 5.79
CA SER A 180 8.48 -7.71 5.27
C SER A 180 9.54 -8.24 6.25
N GLU A 181 9.45 -7.96 7.55
CA GLU A 181 10.38 -8.43 8.58
C GLU A 181 10.34 -9.96 8.73
N ALA A 182 9.16 -10.58 8.66
CA ALA A 182 9.01 -12.03 8.74
C ALA A 182 9.59 -12.75 7.50
N SER A 183 9.51 -12.14 6.33
CA SER A 183 9.98 -12.72 5.06
C SER A 183 11.42 -12.35 4.71
N TYR A 184 12.03 -11.45 5.48
CA TYR A 184 13.31 -10.83 5.15
C TYR A 184 14.45 -11.48 5.91
N VAL A 185 15.02 -12.53 5.34
CA VAL A 185 16.40 -12.93 5.63
C VAL A 185 17.20 -12.76 4.33
N GLN A 186 17.58 -11.52 4.03
CA GLN A 186 18.40 -11.22 2.86
C GLN A 186 19.78 -10.74 3.31
N TYR A 187 20.79 -11.49 2.92
CA TYR A 187 22.19 -11.11 3.09
C TYR A 187 22.57 -10.03 2.11
N HIS A 188 22.94 -8.87 2.61
CA HIS A 188 23.46 -7.77 1.83
C HIS A 188 24.98 -7.73 2.00
N ASP A 189 25.71 -8.71 1.44
CA ASP A 189 27.15 -8.60 1.30
C ASP A 189 27.52 -8.43 -0.18
N LEU A 190 27.76 -7.17 -0.54
CA LEU A 190 28.08 -6.67 -1.88
C LEU A 190 29.40 -7.23 -2.44
N ARG A 191 30.27 -7.84 -1.61
CA ARG A 191 31.55 -8.40 -2.04
C ARG A 191 31.49 -9.85 -2.52
N ILE A 192 30.44 -10.60 -2.17
CA ILE A 192 30.32 -12.02 -2.56
C ILE A 192 29.63 -12.18 -3.93
N MET A 193 28.87 -11.19 -4.38
CA MET A 193 28.16 -11.21 -5.67
C MET A 193 29.08 -11.14 -6.91
N SER A 194 30.33 -10.76 -6.77
CA SER A 194 31.27 -10.63 -7.93
C SER A 194 31.77 -11.98 -8.48
N LEU A 195 31.52 -13.09 -7.80
CA LEU A 195 32.07 -14.40 -8.15
C LEU A 195 31.13 -15.37 -8.88
N THR A 196 29.82 -15.07 -8.97
CA THR A 196 28.85 -15.98 -9.63
C THR A 196 28.02 -15.28 -10.70
N ARG A 197 28.60 -15.18 -11.89
CA ARG A 197 28.10 -14.46 -13.08
C ARG A 197 26.95 -15.13 -13.83
N SER A 198 26.36 -16.22 -13.38
CA SER A 198 25.45 -17.01 -14.24
C SER A 198 24.05 -17.35 -13.74
N GLN A 199 23.63 -16.96 -12.53
CA GLN A 199 22.26 -17.29 -12.06
C GLN A 199 21.64 -16.20 -11.17
N GLN A 200 21.22 -15.10 -11.78
CA GLN A 200 20.33 -14.11 -11.17
C GLN A 200 18.86 -14.57 -11.25
N VAL A 201 18.47 -15.54 -10.43
CA VAL A 201 17.06 -15.82 -10.15
C VAL A 201 16.92 -15.90 -8.63
N SER A 202 16.57 -15.01 -8.09
CA SER A 202 16.22 -14.08 -7.04
C SER A 202 15.42 -14.65 -5.85
N PRO A 203 15.75 -14.32 -4.56
CA PRO A 203 14.85 -14.36 -3.40
C PRO A 203 13.77 -13.26 -3.43
N VAL A 204 13.72 -12.47 -4.48
CA VAL A 204 12.65 -11.53 -4.84
C VAL A 204 11.26 -12.21 -4.83
N VAL A 205 11.19 -13.54 -4.92
CA VAL A 205 9.94 -14.28 -4.97
C VAL A 205 9.13 -14.14 -3.66
N LEU A 206 9.74 -14.30 -2.49
CA LEU A 206 9.03 -14.14 -1.20
C LEU A 206 8.65 -12.68 -0.94
N ARG A 207 9.56 -11.75 -1.17
CA ARG A 207 9.29 -10.32 -1.02
C ARG A 207 8.22 -9.85 -2.01
N GLY A 208 8.29 -10.32 -3.26
CA GLY A 208 7.26 -10.06 -4.26
C GLY A 208 5.89 -10.58 -3.83
N ILE A 209 5.82 -11.79 -3.27
CA ILE A 209 4.57 -12.40 -2.80
C ILE A 209 4.02 -11.68 -1.58
N THR A 210 4.83 -11.31 -0.59
CA THR A 210 4.35 -10.64 0.62
C THR A 210 3.91 -9.22 0.34
N THR A 211 4.66 -8.45 -0.45
CA THR A 211 4.27 -7.09 -0.86
C THR A 211 3.05 -7.11 -1.77
N ALA A 212 3.01 -8.03 -2.73
CA ALA A 212 1.86 -8.25 -3.61
C ALA A 212 0.66 -8.81 -2.84
N GLY A 213 0.89 -9.61 -1.79
CA GLY A 213 -0.13 -10.12 -0.87
C GLY A 213 -0.81 -9.02 -0.07
N VAL A 214 -0.07 -8.00 0.37
CA VAL A 214 -0.65 -6.82 1.04
C VAL A 214 -1.57 -6.05 0.08
N ASN A 215 -1.13 -5.79 -1.15
CA ASN A 215 -1.98 -5.14 -2.16
C ASN A 215 -3.22 -5.98 -2.48
N LEU A 216 -3.08 -7.29 -2.62
CA LEU A 216 -4.22 -8.20 -2.82
C LEU A 216 -5.18 -8.13 -1.62
N GLY A 217 -4.66 -8.09 -0.38
CA GLY A 217 -5.45 -7.90 0.83
C GLY A 217 -6.29 -6.63 0.77
N ILE A 218 -5.70 -5.50 0.38
CA ILE A 218 -6.39 -4.22 0.20
C ILE A 218 -7.55 -4.36 -0.80
N VAL A 219 -7.31 -4.95 -1.96
CA VAL A 219 -8.34 -5.08 -3.02
C VAL A 219 -9.44 -6.07 -2.62
N ILE A 220 -9.10 -7.15 -1.89
CA ILE A 220 -10.10 -8.05 -1.27
C ILE A 220 -10.97 -7.29 -0.27
N GLY A 221 -10.37 -6.44 0.57
CA GLY A 221 -11.12 -5.58 1.49
C GLY A 221 -12.12 -4.67 0.76
N GLN A 222 -11.71 -4.05 -0.33
CA GLN A 222 -12.57 -3.22 -1.18
C GLN A 222 -13.74 -4.04 -1.78
N LEU A 223 -13.47 -5.27 -2.24
CA LEU A 223 -14.50 -6.17 -2.75
C LEU A 223 -15.52 -6.54 -1.67
N LEU A 224 -15.04 -6.91 -0.47
CA LEU A 224 -15.91 -7.25 0.66
C LEU A 224 -16.77 -6.05 1.10
N SER A 225 -16.23 -4.84 1.03
CA SER A 225 -16.95 -3.60 1.33
C SER A 225 -18.11 -3.37 0.34
N ASN A 226 -17.85 -3.44 -0.96
CA ASN A 226 -18.90 -3.31 -1.98
C ASN A 226 -19.92 -4.43 -1.90
N ALA A 227 -19.51 -5.67 -1.61
CA ALA A 227 -20.42 -6.79 -1.38
C ALA A 227 -21.33 -6.55 -0.15
N ALA A 228 -20.77 -5.97 0.94
CA ALA A 228 -21.54 -5.58 2.11
C ALA A 228 -22.58 -4.49 1.78
N ILE A 229 -22.18 -3.48 1.01
CA ILE A 229 -23.09 -2.41 0.56
C ILE A 229 -24.19 -2.99 -0.35
N ARG A 230 -23.86 -3.93 -1.24
CA ARG A 230 -24.88 -4.64 -2.04
C ARG A 230 -25.87 -5.41 -1.17
N GLY A 231 -25.38 -6.06 -0.11
CA GLY A 231 -26.24 -6.87 0.78
C GLY A 231 -27.13 -6.04 1.72
N PHE A 232 -26.68 -4.86 2.14
CA PHE A 232 -27.41 -4.03 3.13
C PHE A 232 -28.02 -2.76 2.53
N GLY A 233 -27.47 -2.19 1.45
CA GLY A 233 -27.73 -0.84 0.98
C GLY A 233 -29.16 -0.59 0.47
N GLU A 234 -29.92 -1.64 0.11
CA GLU A 234 -31.31 -1.54 -0.34
C GLU A 234 -32.31 -1.43 0.80
N ARG A 235 -31.88 -1.66 2.04
CA ARG A 235 -32.76 -1.57 3.21
C ARG A 235 -33.22 -0.12 3.41
N GLY A 236 -34.48 0.06 3.77
CA GLY A 236 -35.06 1.38 4.07
C GLY A 236 -34.73 1.91 5.46
N ASP A 237 -34.12 1.10 6.31
CA ASP A 237 -33.76 1.41 7.69
C ASP A 237 -32.30 1.89 7.85
N LYS A 238 -31.92 2.28 9.07
CA LYS A 238 -30.56 2.72 9.39
C LYS A 238 -29.51 1.62 9.24
N TRP A 239 -29.93 0.35 9.25
CA TRP A 239 -29.03 -0.77 9.07
C TRP A 239 -28.47 -0.87 7.64
N ALA A 240 -29.06 -0.16 6.68
CA ALA A 240 -28.51 -0.09 5.32
C ALA A 240 -27.06 0.42 5.30
N TYR A 241 -26.71 1.44 6.08
CA TYR A 241 -25.34 1.96 6.19
C TYR A 241 -24.62 1.49 7.45
N ARG A 242 -25.33 1.20 8.56
CA ARG A 242 -24.73 0.66 9.79
C ARG A 242 -24.23 -0.77 9.61
N GLY A 243 -24.93 -1.59 8.82
CA GLY A 243 -24.52 -2.97 8.53
C GLY A 243 -23.09 -3.07 7.96
N PRO A 244 -22.78 -2.39 6.85
CA PRO A 244 -21.41 -2.31 6.33
C PRO A 244 -20.38 -1.83 7.37
N PHE A 245 -20.68 -0.81 8.17
CA PHE A 245 -19.77 -0.38 9.24
C PHE A 245 -19.60 -1.45 10.32
N ALA A 246 -20.67 -2.16 10.71
CA ALA A 246 -20.60 -3.22 11.72
C ALA A 246 -19.74 -4.42 11.28
N ILE A 247 -19.68 -4.73 9.98
CA ILE A 247 -18.81 -5.81 9.46
C ILE A 247 -17.33 -5.54 9.77
N GLN A 248 -16.91 -4.30 9.90
CA GLN A 248 -15.52 -3.97 10.27
C GLN A 248 -15.12 -4.57 11.63
N PHE A 249 -16.07 -4.79 12.55
CA PHE A 249 -15.80 -5.49 13.81
C PHE A 249 -15.30 -6.93 13.61
N PHE A 250 -15.60 -7.56 12.48
CA PHE A 250 -15.06 -8.89 12.18
C PHE A 250 -13.52 -8.83 12.08
N PHE A 251 -12.97 -7.85 11.39
CA PHE A 251 -11.51 -7.68 11.29
C PHE A 251 -10.89 -7.33 12.64
N VAL A 252 -11.53 -6.44 13.40
CA VAL A 252 -11.11 -6.07 14.76
C VAL A 252 -11.09 -7.30 15.68
N ALA A 253 -12.17 -8.09 15.70
CA ALA A 253 -12.27 -9.29 16.52
C ALA A 253 -11.25 -10.35 16.11
N PHE A 254 -11.08 -10.60 14.80
CA PHE A 254 -10.09 -11.55 14.30
C PHE A 254 -8.67 -11.17 14.74
N LEU A 255 -8.30 -9.90 14.59
CA LEU A 255 -6.99 -9.41 15.03
C LEU A 255 -6.86 -9.44 16.55
N ALA A 256 -7.88 -9.01 17.30
CA ALA A 256 -7.85 -9.00 18.77
C ALA A 256 -7.68 -10.41 19.36
N ILE A 257 -8.38 -11.41 18.80
CA ILE A 257 -8.29 -12.81 19.26
C ILE A 257 -6.93 -13.43 18.91
N GLY A 258 -6.38 -13.15 17.73
CA GLY A 258 -5.12 -13.74 17.29
C GLY A 258 -3.87 -13.09 17.92
N LEU A 259 -3.94 -11.80 18.29
CA LEU A 259 -2.80 -11.05 18.83
C LEU A 259 -2.13 -11.71 20.04
N PRO A 260 -2.83 -12.24 21.07
CA PRO A 260 -2.21 -12.92 22.19
C PRO A 260 -1.32 -14.09 21.81
N PHE A 261 -1.61 -14.76 20.69
CA PHE A 261 -0.87 -15.92 20.19
C PHE A 261 0.22 -15.54 19.18
N SER A 262 0.23 -14.29 18.70
CA SER A 262 1.16 -13.86 17.67
C SER A 262 2.61 -13.87 18.15
N ILE A 263 3.53 -14.17 17.22
CA ILE A 263 4.96 -14.16 17.44
C ILE A 263 5.47 -12.73 17.19
N GLU A 264 6.31 -12.19 18.09
CA GLU A 264 6.92 -10.88 17.90
C GLU A 264 7.98 -10.93 16.77
N SER A 265 8.22 -9.80 16.12
CA SER A 265 9.20 -9.72 15.04
C SER A 265 10.62 -10.00 15.55
N PRO A 266 11.34 -10.96 14.93
CA PRO A 266 12.76 -11.22 15.25
C PRO A 266 13.65 -9.98 15.08
N TRP A 267 13.37 -9.15 14.07
CA TRP A 267 14.09 -7.91 13.79
C TRP A 267 13.96 -6.89 14.92
N TYR A 268 12.76 -6.76 15.47
CA TYR A 268 12.53 -5.90 16.64
C TYR A 268 13.32 -6.39 17.86
N LEU A 269 13.30 -7.71 18.11
CA LEU A 269 13.99 -8.31 19.25
C LEU A 269 15.52 -8.13 19.13
N VAL A 270 16.09 -8.32 17.95
CA VAL A 270 17.52 -8.06 17.69
C VAL A 270 17.85 -6.58 17.88
N ARG A 271 17.03 -5.65 17.36
CA ARG A 271 17.23 -4.20 17.57
C ARG A 271 17.18 -3.78 19.04
N ARG A 272 16.52 -4.59 19.89
CA ARG A 272 16.45 -4.41 21.35
C ARG A 272 17.49 -5.24 22.12
N ASN A 273 18.43 -5.85 21.43
CA ASN A 273 19.45 -6.74 22.01
C ASN A 273 18.89 -7.94 22.79
N LYS A 274 17.68 -8.41 22.45
CA LYS A 274 17.01 -9.57 23.05
C LYS A 274 17.25 -10.81 22.20
N ILE A 275 18.50 -11.25 22.14
CA ILE A 275 18.96 -12.27 21.20
C ILE A 275 18.30 -13.64 21.45
N ASP A 276 18.12 -14.06 22.72
CA ASP A 276 17.51 -15.34 23.05
C ASP A 276 16.01 -15.38 22.71
N GLU A 277 15.29 -14.26 22.92
CA GLU A 277 13.90 -14.13 22.49
C GLU A 277 13.81 -14.15 20.96
N ALA A 278 14.76 -13.51 20.25
CA ALA A 278 14.82 -13.51 18.79
C ALA A 278 15.07 -14.92 18.24
N ARG A 279 15.99 -15.69 18.85
CA ARG A 279 16.25 -17.09 18.53
C ARG A 279 14.98 -17.94 18.68
N THR A 280 14.27 -17.79 19.80
CA THR A 280 13.01 -18.50 20.07
C THR A 280 11.92 -18.12 19.05
N ALA A 281 11.81 -16.84 18.69
CA ALA A 281 10.87 -16.38 17.69
C ALA A 281 11.18 -16.96 16.30
N LEU A 282 12.45 -17.01 15.90
CA LEU A 282 12.87 -17.64 14.64
C LEU A 282 12.58 -19.14 14.63
N GLN A 283 12.84 -19.86 15.73
CA GLN A 283 12.52 -21.29 15.85
C GLN A 283 11.03 -21.56 15.68
N ARG A 284 10.18 -20.72 16.27
CA ARG A 284 8.72 -20.84 16.14
C ARG A 284 8.22 -20.51 14.73
N LEU A 285 8.87 -19.59 14.02
CA LEU A 285 8.47 -19.17 12.66
C LEU A 285 8.94 -20.17 11.59
N TYR A 286 10.19 -20.65 11.69
CA TYR A 286 10.83 -21.44 10.62
C TYR A 286 10.91 -22.94 10.91
N GLY A 287 10.64 -23.36 12.16
CA GLY A 287 10.80 -24.76 12.62
C GLY A 287 12.23 -25.11 13.02
N ALA A 288 12.38 -26.34 13.59
CA ALA A 288 13.65 -26.78 14.15
C ALA A 288 14.71 -27.21 13.10
N ASP A 289 14.26 -27.53 11.89
CA ASP A 289 15.15 -28.07 10.82
C ASP A 289 15.91 -26.97 10.06
N THR A 290 15.65 -25.70 10.36
CA THR A 290 16.29 -24.56 9.70
C THR A 290 17.52 -24.10 10.51
N ASN A 291 18.59 -23.69 9.82
CA ASN A 291 19.77 -23.14 10.51
C ASN A 291 19.46 -21.75 11.09
N ILE A 292 18.94 -21.76 12.34
CA ILE A 292 18.47 -20.56 13.05
C ILE A 292 19.61 -19.58 13.34
N GLU A 293 20.80 -20.11 13.70
CA GLU A 293 21.96 -19.26 14.02
C GLU A 293 22.41 -18.44 12.80
N THR A 294 22.45 -19.06 11.62
CA THR A 294 22.79 -18.35 10.41
C THR A 294 21.81 -17.22 10.11
N LYS A 295 20.50 -17.46 10.31
CA LYS A 295 19.47 -16.42 10.10
C LYS A 295 19.58 -15.30 11.15
N LEU A 296 19.88 -15.65 12.40
CA LEU A 296 20.06 -14.69 13.48
C LEU A 296 21.24 -13.76 13.20
N VAL A 297 22.39 -14.34 12.81
CA VAL A 297 23.60 -13.58 12.42
C VAL A 297 23.29 -12.62 11.26
N ALA A 298 22.55 -13.07 10.26
CA ALA A 298 22.17 -12.24 9.12
C ALA A 298 21.32 -11.03 9.54
N ILE A 299 20.35 -11.24 10.43
CA ILE A 299 19.52 -10.16 10.97
C ILE A 299 20.39 -9.18 11.75
N GLN A 300 21.31 -9.67 12.59
CA GLN A 300 22.24 -8.82 13.34
C GLN A 300 23.10 -7.95 12.42
N MET A 301 23.70 -8.54 11.37
CA MET A 301 24.51 -7.82 10.40
C MET A 301 23.70 -6.73 9.68
N THR A 302 22.48 -7.05 9.25
CA THR A 302 21.63 -6.06 8.57
C THR A 302 21.17 -4.95 9.50
N VAL A 303 20.83 -5.26 10.75
CA VAL A 303 20.48 -4.25 11.77
C VAL A 303 21.66 -3.33 12.05
N ALA A 304 22.89 -3.86 12.13
CA ALA A 304 24.10 -3.05 12.30
C ALA A 304 24.32 -2.11 11.09
N GLN A 305 24.13 -2.60 9.87
CA GLN A 305 24.19 -1.77 8.66
C GLN A 305 23.10 -0.68 8.61
N ASP A 306 21.87 -1.02 9.01
CA ASP A 306 20.77 -0.04 9.10
C ASP A 306 21.07 1.07 10.12
N LEU A 307 21.70 0.72 11.24
CA LEU A 307 22.11 1.69 12.26
C LEU A 307 23.21 2.61 11.74
N ALA A 308 24.20 2.07 11.04
CA ALA A 308 25.24 2.87 10.38
C ALA A 308 24.66 3.79 9.27
N ALA A 309 23.66 3.32 8.53
CA ALA A 309 22.97 4.11 7.49
C ALA A 309 22.08 5.23 8.08
N LYS A 310 21.72 5.19 9.36
CA LYS A 310 20.98 6.27 10.05
C LYS A 310 21.72 7.62 10.05
N GLU A 311 23.01 7.66 9.81
CA GLU A 311 23.79 8.90 9.68
C GLU A 311 23.45 9.72 8.43
N SER A 312 22.78 9.13 7.42
CA SER A 312 22.34 9.90 6.25
C SER A 312 21.32 10.99 6.66
N LYS A 313 21.41 12.19 6.08
CA LYS A 313 20.50 13.32 6.38
C LYS A 313 19.29 13.30 5.45
N TRP A 314 18.14 13.84 5.91
CA TRP A 314 16.94 14.01 5.06
C TRP A 314 17.23 14.86 3.82
N SER A 315 18.15 15.84 3.95
CA SER A 315 18.58 16.67 2.82
C SER A 315 19.21 15.89 1.68
N ASP A 316 19.77 14.70 1.96
CA ASP A 316 20.48 13.90 0.97
C ASP A 316 19.51 13.23 0.00
N ALA A 317 18.26 12.99 0.42
CA ALA A 317 17.20 12.47 -0.44
C ALA A 317 16.77 13.48 -1.54
N VAL A 318 16.98 14.78 -1.31
CA VAL A 318 16.60 15.85 -2.26
C VAL A 318 17.80 16.57 -2.88
N ARG A 319 19.02 16.05 -2.70
CA ARG A 319 20.25 16.61 -3.27
C ARG A 319 20.87 15.70 -4.34
N GLY A 320 21.60 16.31 -5.27
CA GLY A 320 22.36 15.59 -6.30
C GLY A 320 21.50 14.65 -7.16
N THR A 321 22.00 13.46 -7.43
CA THR A 321 21.34 12.40 -8.22
C THR A 321 20.12 11.82 -7.50
N ASN A 322 20.11 11.81 -6.16
CA ASN A 322 18.99 11.33 -5.35
C ASN A 322 17.73 12.18 -5.53
N ARG A 323 17.86 13.47 -5.87
CA ARG A 323 16.70 14.32 -6.19
C ARG A 323 15.88 13.75 -7.33
N VAL A 324 16.51 13.29 -8.41
CA VAL A 324 15.82 12.71 -9.57
C VAL A 324 15.10 11.43 -9.17
N ARG A 325 15.74 10.56 -8.39
CA ARG A 325 15.16 9.31 -7.86
C ARG A 325 13.94 9.58 -6.99
N THR A 326 14.05 10.53 -6.08
CA THR A 326 12.93 10.93 -5.20
C THR A 326 11.79 11.54 -6.01
N LEU A 327 12.08 12.39 -7.02
CA LEU A 327 11.05 12.96 -7.90
C LEU A 327 10.34 11.88 -8.73
N ILE A 328 11.05 10.88 -9.25
CA ILE A 328 10.44 9.75 -9.97
C ILE A 328 9.53 8.97 -9.01
N SER A 329 10.00 8.66 -7.80
CA SER A 329 9.23 7.92 -6.80
C SER A 329 7.96 8.65 -6.36
N CYS A 330 8.04 9.97 -6.14
CA CYS A 330 6.87 10.81 -5.87
C CYS A 330 5.94 10.91 -7.09
N GLY A 331 6.51 11.10 -8.28
CA GLY A 331 5.78 11.26 -9.53
C GLY A 331 4.90 10.06 -9.86
N VAL A 332 5.37 8.85 -9.59
CA VAL A 332 4.59 7.61 -9.78
C VAL A 332 3.28 7.64 -8.99
N PHE A 333 3.30 8.07 -7.73
CA PHE A 333 2.09 8.18 -6.89
C PHE A 333 1.21 9.38 -7.29
N VAL A 334 1.80 10.49 -7.69
CA VAL A 334 1.05 11.63 -8.23
C VAL A 334 0.26 11.21 -9.47
N CYS A 335 0.88 10.46 -10.39
CA CYS A 335 0.23 9.95 -11.60
C CYS A 335 -0.99 9.08 -11.31
N GLN A 336 -0.97 8.28 -10.23
CA GLN A 336 -2.14 7.50 -9.81
C GLN A 336 -3.35 8.40 -9.50
N HIS A 337 -3.14 9.53 -8.83
CA HIS A 337 -4.21 10.47 -8.51
C HIS A 337 -4.67 11.26 -9.73
N LEU A 338 -3.74 11.68 -10.60
CA LEU A 338 -4.05 12.41 -11.82
C LEU A 338 -4.87 11.61 -12.83
N VAL A 339 -4.76 10.28 -12.82
CA VAL A 339 -5.56 9.40 -13.68
C VAL A 339 -6.93 9.05 -13.06
N GLY A 340 -7.28 9.58 -11.88
CA GLY A 340 -8.62 9.49 -11.32
C GLY A 340 -8.89 8.25 -10.46
N ILE A 341 -7.89 7.72 -9.74
CA ILE A 341 -8.08 6.53 -8.88
C ILE A 341 -9.22 6.71 -7.86
N ILE A 342 -9.32 7.88 -7.22
CA ILE A 342 -10.36 8.15 -6.21
C ILE A 342 -11.74 8.20 -6.86
N PHE A 343 -11.86 8.78 -8.06
CA PHE A 343 -13.11 8.83 -8.80
C PHE A 343 -13.63 7.42 -9.11
N VAL A 344 -12.79 6.58 -9.71
CA VAL A 344 -13.23 5.25 -10.16
C VAL A 344 -13.35 4.25 -9.01
N LEU A 345 -12.37 4.16 -8.11
CA LEU A 345 -12.43 3.15 -7.04
C LEU A 345 -13.27 3.61 -5.85
N GLY A 346 -13.18 4.90 -5.47
CA GLY A 346 -13.88 5.41 -4.30
C GLY A 346 -15.36 5.74 -4.54
N PHE A 347 -15.67 6.37 -5.67
CA PHE A 347 -16.99 6.97 -5.92
C PHE A 347 -17.82 6.25 -6.99
N SER A 348 -17.40 5.11 -7.52
CA SER A 348 -18.05 4.45 -8.67
C SER A 348 -19.55 4.20 -8.48
N SER A 349 -19.97 3.60 -7.35
CA SER A 349 -21.39 3.31 -7.11
C SER A 349 -22.24 4.58 -7.02
N TYR A 350 -21.71 5.65 -6.43
CA TYR A 350 -22.38 6.95 -6.39
C TYR A 350 -22.44 7.60 -7.77
N PHE A 351 -21.35 7.56 -8.51
CA PHE A 351 -21.29 8.02 -9.89
C PHE A 351 -22.30 7.32 -10.80
N PHE A 352 -22.46 6.00 -10.69
CA PHE A 352 -23.44 5.26 -11.49
C PHE A 352 -24.88 5.72 -11.22
N GLN A 353 -25.21 6.05 -9.97
CA GLN A 353 -26.53 6.62 -9.63
C GLN A 353 -26.71 8.02 -10.22
N LEU A 354 -25.68 8.87 -10.16
CA LEU A 354 -25.73 10.20 -10.78
C LEU A 354 -25.84 10.13 -12.31
N ALA A 355 -25.28 9.10 -12.95
CA ALA A 355 -25.46 8.81 -14.39
C ALA A 355 -26.86 8.23 -14.73
N GLY A 356 -27.78 8.16 -13.74
CA GLY A 356 -29.16 7.74 -13.94
C GLY A 356 -29.39 6.22 -13.89
N LEU A 357 -28.42 5.43 -13.42
CA LEU A 357 -28.61 4.00 -13.24
C LEU A 357 -29.40 3.69 -11.95
N PRO A 358 -30.23 2.64 -11.92
CA PRO A 358 -30.94 2.22 -10.71
C PRO A 358 -29.97 1.87 -9.58
N THR A 359 -30.36 2.15 -8.32
CA THR A 359 -29.53 1.93 -7.13
C THR A 359 -29.02 0.50 -7.03
N GLU A 360 -29.89 -0.49 -7.27
CA GLU A 360 -29.55 -1.92 -7.28
C GLU A 360 -28.42 -2.23 -8.25
N ARG A 361 -28.53 -1.77 -9.50
CA ARG A 361 -27.54 -1.99 -10.55
C ARG A 361 -26.23 -1.24 -10.30
N SER A 362 -26.31 -0.09 -9.66
CA SER A 362 -25.13 0.68 -9.25
C SER A 362 -24.32 -0.08 -8.18
N PHE A 363 -24.97 -0.80 -7.27
CA PHE A 363 -24.30 -1.67 -6.31
C PHE A 363 -23.67 -2.90 -6.98
N ASP A 364 -24.40 -3.57 -7.89
CA ASP A 364 -23.88 -4.70 -8.66
C ASP A 364 -22.62 -4.32 -9.45
N LEU A 365 -22.64 -3.17 -10.11
CA LEU A 365 -21.50 -2.63 -10.84
C LEU A 365 -20.34 -2.26 -9.92
N GLY A 366 -20.61 -1.71 -8.71
CA GLY A 366 -19.59 -1.45 -7.71
C GLY A 366 -18.85 -2.71 -7.26
N VAL A 367 -19.58 -3.82 -7.06
CA VAL A 367 -18.97 -5.14 -6.83
C VAL A 367 -18.16 -5.59 -8.05
N GLY A 368 -18.67 -5.37 -9.27
CA GLY A 368 -17.98 -5.69 -10.52
C GLY A 368 -16.64 -4.94 -10.66
N VAL A 369 -16.61 -3.64 -10.33
CA VAL A 369 -15.39 -2.81 -10.35
C VAL A 369 -14.30 -3.44 -9.46
N THR A 370 -14.64 -3.78 -8.22
CA THR A 370 -13.66 -4.32 -7.26
C THR A 370 -13.32 -5.79 -7.52
N ALA A 371 -14.26 -6.60 -8.01
CA ALA A 371 -14.00 -7.98 -8.43
C ALA A 371 -13.02 -8.04 -9.61
N CYS A 372 -13.22 -7.21 -10.64
CA CYS A 372 -12.28 -7.06 -11.75
C CYS A 372 -10.91 -6.56 -11.26
N GLY A 373 -10.89 -5.71 -10.23
CA GLY A 373 -9.66 -5.27 -9.57
C GLY A 373 -8.88 -6.43 -8.94
N VAL A 374 -9.54 -7.36 -8.24
CA VAL A 374 -8.91 -8.56 -7.68
C VAL A 374 -8.29 -9.41 -8.79
N VAL A 375 -9.05 -9.70 -9.85
CA VAL A 375 -8.57 -10.47 -11.00
C VAL A 375 -7.36 -9.76 -11.65
N GLY A 376 -7.44 -8.44 -11.84
CA GLY A 376 -6.35 -7.62 -12.38
C GLY A 376 -5.08 -7.71 -11.53
N THR A 377 -5.21 -7.66 -10.20
CA THR A 377 -4.08 -7.78 -9.28
C THR A 377 -3.39 -9.15 -9.40
N ILE A 378 -4.15 -10.24 -9.49
CA ILE A 378 -3.59 -11.60 -9.66
C ILE A 378 -2.86 -11.71 -11.00
N ILE A 379 -3.45 -11.20 -12.07
CA ILE A 379 -2.86 -11.21 -13.41
C ILE A 379 -1.57 -10.36 -13.44
N SER A 380 -1.53 -9.24 -12.72
CA SER A 380 -0.36 -8.36 -12.68
C SER A 380 0.91 -9.09 -12.25
N TRP A 381 0.82 -10.06 -11.33
CA TRP A 381 1.98 -10.84 -10.85
C TRP A 381 2.70 -11.61 -11.96
N THR A 382 1.96 -12.05 -12.98
CA THR A 382 2.55 -12.74 -14.13
C THR A 382 3.12 -11.77 -15.15
N ILE A 383 2.48 -10.61 -15.32
CA ILE A 383 2.81 -9.63 -16.36
C ILE A 383 4.03 -8.79 -15.96
N VAL A 384 4.13 -8.34 -14.70
CA VAL A 384 5.21 -7.46 -14.20
C VAL A 384 6.59 -8.07 -14.42
N ASN A 385 6.72 -9.39 -14.26
CA ASN A 385 7.98 -10.09 -14.46
C ASN A 385 8.34 -10.28 -15.95
N ARG A 386 7.35 -10.26 -16.85
CA ARG A 386 7.55 -10.52 -18.29
C ARG A 386 7.82 -9.26 -19.10
N LEU A 387 7.03 -8.20 -18.94
CA LEU A 387 7.04 -7.04 -19.85
C LEU A 387 7.95 -5.89 -19.43
N GLY A 388 8.41 -5.83 -18.17
CA GLY A 388 9.17 -4.69 -17.66
C GLY A 388 8.27 -3.54 -17.15
N ARG A 389 8.81 -2.80 -16.18
CA ARG A 389 8.02 -1.85 -15.36
C ARG A 389 7.60 -0.63 -16.16
N ARG A 390 8.50 -0.12 -17.00
CA ARG A 390 8.26 1.06 -17.84
C ARG A 390 7.13 0.85 -18.85
N ILE A 391 7.17 -0.29 -19.56
CA ILE A 391 6.17 -0.60 -20.59
C ILE A 391 4.79 -0.70 -19.95
N ILE A 392 4.67 -1.46 -18.85
CA ILE A 392 3.41 -1.68 -18.16
C ILE A 392 2.84 -0.36 -17.63
N PHE A 393 3.68 0.47 -17.00
CA PHE A 393 3.22 1.73 -16.42
C PHE A 393 2.76 2.72 -17.49
N ASN A 394 3.56 2.92 -18.55
CA ASN A 394 3.23 3.87 -19.63
C ASN A 394 2.02 3.43 -20.46
N SER A 395 1.92 2.15 -20.81
CA SER A 395 0.75 1.62 -21.53
C SER A 395 -0.50 1.70 -20.65
N GLY A 396 -0.37 1.40 -19.36
CA GLY A 396 -1.45 1.57 -18.39
C GLY A 396 -1.94 3.00 -18.33
N MET A 397 -1.06 3.98 -18.17
CA MET A 397 -1.40 5.40 -18.15
C MET A 397 -2.15 5.84 -19.42
N ALA A 398 -1.67 5.42 -20.60
CA ALA A 398 -2.30 5.75 -21.87
C ALA A 398 -3.71 5.15 -21.99
N ILE A 399 -3.87 3.85 -21.64
CA ILE A 399 -5.16 3.17 -21.67
C ILE A 399 -6.16 3.84 -20.72
N LEU A 400 -5.76 4.10 -19.47
CA LEU A 400 -6.64 4.69 -18.46
C LEU A 400 -7.05 6.12 -18.82
N SER A 401 -6.12 6.92 -19.35
CA SER A 401 -6.41 8.28 -19.85
C SER A 401 -7.41 8.25 -20.99
N THR A 402 -7.25 7.30 -21.93
CA THR A 402 -8.18 7.12 -23.06
C THR A 402 -9.57 6.72 -22.56
N ILE A 403 -9.67 5.79 -21.62
CA ILE A 403 -10.95 5.37 -21.03
C ILE A 403 -11.64 6.55 -20.34
N ASN A 404 -10.91 7.36 -19.58
CA ASN A 404 -11.48 8.55 -18.92
C ASN A 404 -12.03 9.56 -19.95
N LEU A 405 -11.30 9.83 -21.03
CA LEU A 405 -11.79 10.70 -22.10
C LEU A 405 -13.05 10.13 -22.76
N LEU A 406 -13.11 8.82 -22.99
CA LEU A 406 -14.30 8.17 -23.52
C LEU A 406 -15.50 8.29 -22.55
N ILE A 407 -15.28 8.12 -21.23
CA ILE A 407 -16.33 8.34 -20.22
C ILE A 407 -16.86 9.78 -20.32
N GLY A 408 -15.96 10.77 -20.44
CA GLY A 408 -16.35 12.17 -20.61
C GLY A 408 -17.14 12.44 -21.90
N ILE A 409 -16.72 11.85 -23.03
CA ILE A 409 -17.42 11.99 -24.32
C ILE A 409 -18.82 11.36 -24.25
N LEU A 410 -18.96 10.20 -23.65
CA LEU A 410 -20.24 9.50 -23.51
C LEU A 410 -21.22 10.26 -22.62
N ASP A 411 -20.76 11.07 -21.68
CA ASP A 411 -21.62 11.88 -20.82
C ASP A 411 -22.34 13.02 -21.58
N VAL A 412 -21.77 13.44 -22.70
CA VAL A 412 -22.41 14.46 -23.56
C VAL A 412 -23.60 13.88 -24.35
N VAL A 413 -23.68 12.54 -24.46
CA VAL A 413 -24.73 11.85 -25.23
C VAL A 413 -25.82 11.35 -24.25
N PRO A 414 -27.00 12.00 -24.17
CA PRO A 414 -28.04 11.69 -23.18
C PRO A 414 -28.85 10.45 -23.55
N THR A 415 -28.20 9.28 -23.61
CA THR A 415 -28.87 8.00 -23.89
C THR A 415 -28.61 6.98 -22.80
N ARG A 416 -29.59 6.11 -22.53
CA ARG A 416 -29.39 4.98 -21.59
C ARG A 416 -28.21 4.09 -21.97
N GLY A 417 -27.95 3.91 -23.28
CA GLY A 417 -26.82 3.15 -23.78
C GLY A 417 -25.48 3.80 -23.39
N ALA A 418 -25.39 5.13 -23.42
CA ALA A 418 -24.19 5.86 -23.03
C ALA A 418 -23.90 5.66 -21.52
N SER A 419 -24.89 5.77 -20.63
CA SER A 419 -24.72 5.53 -19.18
C SER A 419 -24.24 4.10 -18.89
N TRP A 420 -24.79 3.09 -19.53
CA TRP A 420 -24.34 1.70 -19.37
C TRP A 420 -22.92 1.50 -19.92
N THR A 421 -22.57 2.16 -21.01
CA THR A 421 -21.21 2.09 -21.59
C THR A 421 -20.20 2.79 -20.67
N GLN A 422 -20.54 3.93 -20.07
CA GLN A 422 -19.71 4.59 -19.06
C GLN A 422 -19.44 3.66 -17.87
N ALA A 423 -20.48 2.98 -17.38
CA ALA A 423 -20.34 2.04 -16.28
C ALA A 423 -19.44 0.85 -16.66
N ALA A 424 -19.62 0.27 -17.85
CA ALA A 424 -18.76 -0.79 -18.35
C ALA A 424 -17.30 -0.34 -18.50
N LEU A 425 -17.06 0.85 -19.05
CA LEU A 425 -15.71 1.44 -19.17
C LEU A 425 -15.08 1.68 -17.80
N THR A 426 -15.85 2.05 -16.78
CA THR A 426 -15.35 2.20 -15.39
C THR A 426 -14.88 0.87 -14.82
N VAL A 427 -15.59 -0.24 -15.06
CA VAL A 427 -15.18 -1.60 -14.67
C VAL A 427 -13.89 -2.00 -15.41
N VAL A 428 -13.80 -1.74 -16.70
CA VAL A 428 -12.61 -2.01 -17.52
C VAL A 428 -11.42 -1.17 -17.05
N TRP A 429 -11.67 0.10 -16.70
CA TRP A 429 -10.66 0.98 -16.13
C TRP A 429 -10.05 0.39 -14.83
N ALA A 430 -10.88 -0.07 -13.91
CA ALA A 430 -10.42 -0.67 -12.66
C ALA A 430 -9.55 -1.91 -12.88
N PHE A 431 -9.92 -2.75 -13.85
CA PHE A 431 -9.12 -3.91 -14.26
C PHE A 431 -7.73 -3.47 -14.75
N PHE A 432 -7.66 -2.58 -15.74
CA PHE A 432 -6.38 -2.12 -16.28
C PHE A 432 -5.53 -1.37 -15.26
N TYR A 433 -6.16 -0.61 -14.37
CA TYR A 433 -5.45 0.07 -13.29
C TYR A 433 -4.71 -0.94 -12.40
N GLN A 434 -5.39 -2.00 -11.94
CA GLN A 434 -4.79 -3.01 -11.06
C GLN A 434 -3.76 -3.89 -11.78
N VAL A 435 -3.95 -4.15 -13.07
CA VAL A 435 -2.97 -4.89 -13.88
C VAL A 435 -1.68 -4.08 -14.08
N SER A 436 -1.77 -2.75 -14.15
CA SER A 436 -0.66 -1.89 -14.56
C SER A 436 -0.14 -1.00 -13.42
N ILE A 437 -0.75 0.16 -13.22
CA ILE A 437 -0.24 1.22 -12.34
C ILE A 437 -0.28 0.81 -10.87
N GLY A 438 -1.38 0.22 -10.42
CA GLY A 438 -1.57 -0.19 -9.03
C GLY A 438 -0.50 -1.17 -8.55
N ALA A 439 -0.16 -2.15 -9.38
CA ALA A 439 0.85 -3.15 -9.05
C ALA A 439 2.30 -2.62 -9.19
N VAL A 440 2.58 -1.83 -10.23
CA VAL A 440 3.95 -1.43 -10.59
C VAL A 440 4.47 -0.26 -9.77
N ALA A 441 3.60 0.59 -9.22
CA ALA A 441 4.00 1.79 -8.49
C ALA A 441 4.94 1.49 -7.31
N PHE A 442 4.58 0.53 -6.46
CA PHE A 442 5.40 0.14 -5.32
C PHE A 442 6.70 -0.56 -5.73
N VAL A 443 6.68 -1.28 -6.85
CA VAL A 443 7.88 -1.91 -7.41
C VAL A 443 8.86 -0.83 -7.89
N LEU A 444 8.38 0.15 -8.64
CA LEU A 444 9.20 1.29 -9.09
C LEU A 444 9.78 2.08 -7.92
N LEU A 445 8.99 2.33 -6.87
CA LEU A 445 9.47 2.97 -5.64
C LEU A 445 10.65 2.21 -5.03
N GLY A 446 10.52 0.89 -4.92
CA GLY A 446 11.55 0.03 -4.33
C GLY A 446 12.82 -0.10 -5.17
N GLU A 447 12.69 -0.09 -6.51
CA GLU A 447 13.82 -0.23 -7.45
C GLU A 447 14.55 1.09 -7.72
N THR A 448 13.84 2.23 -7.74
CA THR A 448 14.43 3.54 -8.07
C THR A 448 15.18 4.16 -6.89
N SER A 449 14.77 3.85 -5.64
CA SER A 449 15.38 4.44 -4.45
C SER A 449 16.77 3.88 -4.18
N SER A 450 17.75 4.75 -3.84
CA SER A 450 19.08 4.32 -3.40
C SER A 450 18.99 3.48 -2.12
N PRO A 451 19.73 2.38 -1.98
CA PRO A 451 19.68 1.52 -0.79
C PRO A 451 19.88 2.27 0.53
N SER A 452 20.83 3.20 0.59
CA SER A 452 21.15 4.00 1.78
C SER A 452 20.06 5.03 2.17
N LEU A 453 19.23 5.47 1.21
CA LEU A 453 18.18 6.48 1.40
C LEU A 453 16.77 5.92 1.19
N ARG A 454 16.63 4.61 0.95
CA ARG A 454 15.37 3.97 0.57
C ARG A 454 14.22 4.30 1.54
N ALA A 455 14.46 4.17 2.84
CA ALA A 455 13.45 4.46 3.85
C ALA A 455 12.96 5.92 3.79
N LYS A 456 13.87 6.87 3.58
CA LYS A 456 13.54 8.31 3.48
C LYS A 456 12.83 8.64 2.18
N THR A 457 13.30 8.09 1.05
CA THR A 457 12.64 8.25 -0.26
C THR A 457 11.23 7.67 -0.24
N THR A 458 11.05 6.48 0.35
CA THR A 458 9.73 5.86 0.52
C THR A 458 8.82 6.73 1.38
N ALA A 459 9.31 7.26 2.50
CA ALA A 459 8.52 8.14 3.38
C ALA A 459 8.08 9.43 2.65
N VAL A 460 8.97 10.06 1.86
CA VAL A 460 8.62 11.26 1.07
C VAL A 460 7.59 10.91 -0.02
N ALA A 461 7.75 9.80 -0.71
CA ALA A 461 6.84 9.37 -1.78
C ALA A 461 5.44 9.03 -1.24
N THR A 462 5.36 8.30 -0.11
CA THR A 462 4.08 7.99 0.54
C THR A 462 3.41 9.22 1.17
N ALA A 463 4.18 10.15 1.72
CA ALA A 463 3.66 11.45 2.16
C ALA A 463 3.08 12.24 0.99
N THR A 464 3.76 12.25 -0.17
CA THR A 464 3.25 12.88 -1.40
C THR A 464 1.94 12.23 -1.84
N GLN A 465 1.84 10.90 -1.82
CA GLN A 465 0.60 10.17 -2.09
C GLN A 465 -0.53 10.60 -1.16
N ALA A 466 -0.27 10.70 0.14
CA ALA A 466 -1.27 11.11 1.13
C ALA A 466 -1.76 12.55 0.88
N VAL A 467 -0.86 13.49 0.58
CA VAL A 467 -1.21 14.88 0.28
C VAL A 467 -2.11 14.96 -0.96
N PHE A 468 -1.72 14.29 -2.07
CA PHE A 468 -2.55 14.26 -3.28
C PHE A 468 -3.88 13.54 -3.04
N GLY A 469 -3.89 12.48 -2.21
CA GLY A 469 -5.11 11.82 -1.78
C GLY A 469 -6.07 12.75 -1.05
N ILE A 470 -5.58 13.55 -0.11
CA ILE A 470 -6.39 14.57 0.60
C ILE A 470 -6.92 15.61 -0.39
N VAL A 471 -6.06 16.15 -1.27
CA VAL A 471 -6.48 17.14 -2.28
C VAL A 471 -7.60 16.57 -3.15
N MET A 472 -7.47 15.35 -3.66
CA MET A 472 -8.49 14.73 -4.52
C MET A 472 -9.77 14.38 -3.74
N ASN A 473 -9.67 13.98 -2.48
CA ASN A 473 -10.83 13.75 -1.62
C ASN A 473 -11.60 15.04 -1.31
N ILE A 474 -10.94 16.21 -1.38
CA ILE A 474 -11.60 17.51 -1.26
C ILE A 474 -12.20 17.93 -2.60
N VAL A 475 -11.42 17.89 -3.67
CA VAL A 475 -11.81 18.45 -4.97
C VAL A 475 -12.92 17.63 -5.64
N LEU A 476 -12.84 16.29 -5.57
CA LEU A 476 -13.77 15.42 -6.30
C LEU A 476 -15.24 15.61 -5.89
N PRO A 477 -15.63 15.70 -4.60
CA PRO A 477 -17.00 16.00 -4.21
C PRO A 477 -17.52 17.32 -4.80
N TYR A 478 -16.71 18.38 -4.82
CA TYR A 478 -17.11 19.66 -5.42
C TYR A 478 -17.31 19.57 -6.93
N MET A 479 -16.59 18.68 -7.62
CA MET A 479 -16.79 18.46 -9.06
C MET A 479 -18.05 17.64 -9.38
N VAL A 480 -18.29 16.57 -8.58
CA VAL A 480 -19.29 15.54 -8.93
C VAL A 480 -20.66 15.84 -8.32
N ASN A 481 -20.73 16.48 -7.16
CA ASN A 481 -21.94 16.61 -6.38
C ASN A 481 -22.97 17.52 -7.06
N PRO A 482 -24.29 17.19 -7.03
CA PRO A 482 -25.33 17.97 -7.68
C PRO A 482 -25.51 19.38 -7.12
N ASP A 483 -25.18 19.63 -5.84
CA ASP A 483 -25.26 20.94 -5.18
C ASP A 483 -24.13 21.91 -5.57
N GLU A 484 -23.12 21.43 -6.29
CA GLU A 484 -21.94 22.21 -6.69
C GLU A 484 -21.68 22.07 -8.21
N GLY A 485 -20.55 21.49 -8.62
CA GLY A 485 -20.13 21.42 -10.02
C GLY A 485 -20.99 20.55 -10.92
N ASN A 486 -21.68 19.56 -10.39
CA ASN A 486 -22.55 18.61 -11.08
C ASN A 486 -21.98 18.10 -12.42
N MET A 487 -20.68 17.83 -12.44
CA MET A 487 -19.98 17.46 -13.68
C MET A 487 -20.31 16.03 -14.14
N GLN A 488 -20.87 15.18 -13.26
CA GLN A 488 -21.20 13.78 -13.58
C GLN A 488 -20.03 13.08 -14.31
N GLY A 489 -20.27 12.48 -15.49
CA GLY A 489 -19.23 11.83 -16.29
C GLY A 489 -18.24 12.79 -16.97
N LYS A 490 -18.54 14.12 -17.05
CA LYS A 490 -17.59 15.13 -17.58
C LYS A 490 -16.31 15.24 -16.77
N VAL A 491 -16.31 14.75 -15.52
CA VAL A 491 -15.11 14.54 -14.71
C VAL A 491 -14.06 13.71 -15.47
N GLY A 492 -14.50 12.82 -16.34
CA GLY A 492 -13.65 12.06 -17.26
C GLY A 492 -12.76 12.92 -18.16
N PHE A 493 -13.20 14.11 -18.58
CA PHE A 493 -12.36 15.03 -19.35
C PHE A 493 -11.22 15.61 -18.50
N VAL A 494 -11.50 15.92 -17.22
CA VAL A 494 -10.47 16.45 -16.30
C VAL A 494 -9.40 15.41 -16.03
N PHE A 495 -9.80 14.21 -15.57
CA PHE A 495 -8.85 13.14 -15.31
C PHE A 495 -8.23 12.56 -16.59
N GLY A 496 -8.96 12.55 -17.69
CA GLY A 496 -8.41 12.18 -18.99
C GLY A 496 -7.35 13.14 -19.47
N GLY A 497 -7.59 14.46 -19.39
CA GLY A 497 -6.63 15.49 -19.75
C GLY A 497 -5.38 15.49 -18.87
N LEU A 498 -5.57 15.46 -17.54
CA LEU A 498 -4.46 15.32 -16.58
C LEU A 498 -3.69 14.01 -16.80
N GLY A 499 -4.40 12.92 -17.12
CA GLY A 499 -3.81 11.62 -17.41
C GLY A 499 -2.95 11.63 -18.68
N VAL A 500 -3.36 12.36 -19.74
CA VAL A 500 -2.54 12.54 -20.95
C VAL A 500 -1.24 13.28 -20.62
N ILE A 501 -1.31 14.38 -19.85
CA ILE A 501 -0.12 15.12 -19.41
C ILE A 501 0.78 14.19 -18.59
N ALA A 502 0.22 13.47 -17.62
CA ALA A 502 0.95 12.52 -16.80
C ALA A 502 1.57 11.39 -17.64
N THR A 503 0.89 10.90 -18.68
CA THR A 503 1.42 9.88 -19.61
C THR A 503 2.67 10.38 -20.33
N VAL A 504 2.67 11.62 -20.80
CA VAL A 504 3.85 12.22 -21.45
C VAL A 504 5.00 12.34 -20.45
N LEU A 505 4.74 12.79 -19.22
CA LEU A 505 5.76 12.88 -18.17
C LEU A 505 6.32 11.49 -17.82
N CYS A 506 5.46 10.48 -17.68
CA CYS A 506 5.88 9.11 -17.43
C CYS A 506 6.77 8.55 -18.54
N TYR A 507 6.41 8.82 -19.80
CA TYR A 507 7.23 8.42 -20.94
C TYR A 507 8.65 9.02 -20.91
N LEU A 508 8.79 10.25 -20.42
CA LEU A 508 10.08 10.95 -20.36
C LEU A 508 10.92 10.53 -19.15
N TYR A 509 10.31 10.31 -17.98
CA TYR A 509 11.01 10.20 -16.70
C TYR A 509 11.00 8.81 -16.06
N ILE A 510 10.09 7.89 -16.43
CA ILE A 510 10.12 6.54 -15.85
C ILE A 510 11.22 5.71 -16.50
N PRO A 511 12.19 5.20 -15.69
CA PRO A 511 13.26 4.35 -16.18
C PRO A 511 12.79 2.91 -16.41
N ASP A 512 13.46 2.20 -17.30
CA ASP A 512 13.35 0.74 -17.39
C ASP A 512 14.53 0.10 -16.64
N LEU A 513 14.21 -0.48 -15.49
CA LEU A 513 15.20 -1.06 -14.58
C LEU A 513 15.17 -2.60 -14.58
N LYS A 514 14.44 -3.20 -15.54
CA LYS A 514 14.31 -4.66 -15.63
C LYS A 514 15.66 -5.35 -15.80
N GLY A 515 15.96 -6.29 -14.87
CA GLY A 515 17.18 -7.10 -14.94
C GLY A 515 18.46 -6.36 -14.56
N ARG A 516 18.37 -5.15 -14.00
CA ARG A 516 19.52 -4.37 -13.51
C ARG A 516 19.73 -4.60 -12.01
N THR A 517 20.99 -4.62 -11.60
CA THR A 517 21.39 -4.63 -10.18
C THR A 517 21.23 -3.23 -9.57
N PHE A 518 21.16 -3.14 -8.25
CA PHE A 518 21.11 -1.82 -7.59
C PHE A 518 22.38 -0.99 -7.84
N GLU A 519 23.53 -1.63 -7.95
CA GLU A 519 24.81 -0.99 -8.26
C GLU A 519 24.81 -0.40 -9.67
N GLU A 520 24.33 -1.16 -10.66
CA GLU A 520 24.17 -0.67 -12.03
C GLU A 520 23.20 0.51 -12.09
N ILE A 521 22.11 0.44 -11.32
CA ILE A 521 21.13 1.53 -11.23
C ILE A 521 21.79 2.75 -10.59
N ASP A 522 22.53 2.58 -9.49
CA ASP A 522 23.25 3.67 -8.83
C ASP A 522 24.24 4.32 -9.78
N LEU A 523 25.06 3.52 -10.47
CA LEU A 523 26.02 4.01 -11.46
C LEU A 523 25.34 4.79 -12.60
N MET A 524 24.24 4.26 -13.17
CA MET A 524 23.50 4.95 -14.25
C MET A 524 22.93 6.30 -13.81
N PHE A 525 22.49 6.42 -12.57
CA PHE A 525 22.03 7.71 -12.03
C PHE A 525 23.21 8.65 -11.76
N ASP A 526 24.35 8.16 -11.28
CA ASP A 526 25.53 8.97 -10.98
C ASP A 526 26.18 9.54 -12.26
N ILE A 527 26.25 8.77 -13.34
CA ILE A 527 26.68 9.26 -14.66
C ILE A 527 25.55 9.98 -15.42
N ARG A 528 24.37 10.19 -14.77
CA ARG A 528 23.23 10.95 -15.28
C ARG A 528 22.67 10.44 -16.60
N VAL A 529 22.62 9.13 -16.81
CA VAL A 529 21.94 8.55 -17.98
C VAL A 529 20.47 8.99 -17.97
N PRO A 530 19.92 9.52 -19.08
CA PRO A 530 18.49 9.86 -19.14
C PRO A 530 17.61 8.64 -18.82
N PRO A 531 16.59 8.74 -17.93
CA PRO A 531 15.80 7.58 -17.50
C PRO A 531 15.21 6.76 -18.65
N ARG A 532 14.79 7.43 -19.73
CA ARG A 532 14.25 6.77 -20.94
C ARG A 532 15.25 5.87 -21.68
N LYS A 533 16.56 6.08 -21.51
CA LYS A 533 17.63 5.32 -22.19
C LYS A 533 18.25 4.24 -21.30
N MET A 534 17.89 4.18 -20.01
CA MET A 534 18.53 3.26 -19.06
C MET A 534 18.33 1.78 -19.41
N GLY A 535 17.19 1.39 -19.99
CA GLY A 535 16.92 0.00 -20.35
C GLY A 535 17.86 -0.58 -21.41
N GLY A 536 18.31 0.24 -22.36
CA GLY A 536 19.23 -0.16 -23.43
C GLY A 536 20.68 0.26 -23.20
N TYR A 537 21.03 0.87 -22.05
CA TYR A 537 22.37 1.35 -21.79
C TYR A 537 23.32 0.20 -21.47
N VAL A 538 24.43 0.12 -22.17
CA VAL A 538 25.50 -0.88 -21.92
C VAL A 538 26.54 -0.24 -20.99
N ILE A 539 26.73 -0.85 -19.83
CA ILE A 539 27.77 -0.43 -18.89
C ILE A 539 29.05 -1.11 -19.30
N GLU A 540 30.03 -0.32 -19.76
CA GLU A 540 31.37 -0.80 -19.99
C GLU A 540 32.06 -0.99 -18.64
N HIS A 541 32.44 -2.21 -18.32
CA HIS A 541 33.10 -2.61 -17.07
C HIS A 541 34.62 -2.50 -17.20
#